data_e6a600c10af6a8380807564f04f90da0
#
_entry.id   e6a600c10af6a8380807564f04f90da0
#
_cell.length_a   1.000
_cell.length_b   1.000
_cell.length_c   1.000
_cell.angle_alpha   90.00
_cell.angle_beta   90.00
_cell.angle_gamma   90.00
#
_symmetry.space_group_name_H-M   'P 1'
#
loop_
_entity.id
_entity.type
_entity.pdbx_description
1 polymer ?
#
loop_
_entity_poly.entity_id
_entity_poly.type
_entity_poly.pdbx_seq_one_letter_code
_entity_poly.pdbx_strand_id
1 'polypeptide(L)'
;GDDILAQVKKTGQADVIIAYPGYEAMNRLSADFSVSSCNGKQATLTLSPLTDTLFIRLNIPYTLISRDASKAVYTASSVKEAMQWHSYPTYRQYDTIMHLLASSYPDLCVLDTLGYSIKGHAIYALKISDNTSVEQDKPRVFLTSTIHGDELGGFVMMMRLAEELLTGGGSDEVINAIHQGLEVWINPLSNPDG
;
A
#
# COMPACT_ATOMS: atom_id res chain seq x y z
N GLY A 1 -19.49 -21.47 6.51
CA GLY A 1 -19.35 -20.52 5.38
C GLY A 1 -20.03 -19.17 5.68
N ASP A 2 -21.16 -19.18 6.41
CA ASP A 2 -21.89 -17.94 6.74
C ASP A 2 -21.06 -17.01 7.64
N ASP A 3 -20.21 -17.55 8.48
CA ASP A 3 -19.28 -16.83 9.35
C ASP A 3 -18.21 -16.08 8.53
N ILE A 4 -17.66 -16.69 7.47
CA ILE A 4 -16.75 -16.04 6.51
C ILE A 4 -17.45 -14.88 5.83
N LEU A 5 -18.64 -15.13 5.24
CA LEU A 5 -19.40 -14.11 4.52
C LEU A 5 -19.78 -12.93 5.43
N ALA A 6 -20.18 -13.21 6.67
CA ALA A 6 -20.48 -12.17 7.66
C ALA A 6 -19.23 -11.32 7.98
N GLN A 7 -18.08 -11.95 8.14
CA GLN A 7 -16.85 -11.22 8.43
C GLN A 7 -16.36 -10.40 7.23
N VAL A 8 -16.34 -10.98 6.03
CA VAL A 8 -15.96 -10.26 4.79
C VAL A 8 -16.89 -9.06 4.57
N LYS A 9 -18.21 -9.21 4.77
CA LYS A 9 -19.15 -8.10 4.70
C LYS A 9 -18.87 -6.99 5.71
N LYS A 10 -18.41 -7.36 6.93
CA LYS A 10 -18.14 -6.42 8.03
C LYS A 10 -16.80 -5.68 7.90
N THR A 11 -15.74 -6.38 7.46
CA THR A 11 -14.36 -5.90 7.53
C THR A 11 -13.65 -5.83 6.18
N GLY A 12 -14.33 -6.21 5.09
CA GLY A 12 -13.75 -6.30 3.74
C GLY A 12 -12.97 -7.58 3.48
N GLN A 13 -12.62 -8.35 4.51
CA GLN A 13 -11.84 -9.58 4.38
C GLN A 13 -12.01 -10.51 5.59
N ALA A 14 -11.65 -11.79 5.42
CA ALA A 14 -11.63 -12.79 6.48
C ALA A 14 -10.34 -13.61 6.43
N ASP A 15 -9.71 -13.83 7.58
CA ASP A 15 -8.56 -14.73 7.69
C ASP A 15 -9.01 -16.09 8.19
N VAL A 16 -8.61 -17.14 7.48
CA VAL A 16 -8.91 -18.53 7.84
C VAL A 16 -7.63 -19.34 7.98
N ILE A 17 -7.55 -20.15 9.03
CA ILE A 17 -6.48 -21.12 9.21
C ILE A 17 -6.95 -22.46 8.67
N ILE A 18 -6.16 -23.06 7.80
CA ILE A 18 -6.35 -24.42 7.29
C ILE A 18 -5.18 -25.33 7.71
N ALA A 19 -5.39 -26.64 7.79
CA ALA A 19 -4.29 -27.57 7.86
C ALA A 19 -3.44 -27.48 6.60
N TYR A 20 -2.10 -27.58 6.73
CA TYR A 20 -1.21 -27.53 5.57
C TYR A 20 -1.47 -28.70 4.62
N PRO A 21 -1.92 -28.46 3.39
CA PRO A 21 -2.36 -29.53 2.49
C PRO A 21 -1.22 -30.17 1.68
N GLY A 22 0.04 -29.81 1.96
CA GLY A 22 1.21 -30.18 1.17
C GLY A 22 1.55 -29.13 0.10
N TYR A 23 2.80 -29.22 -0.39
CA TYR A 23 3.39 -28.20 -1.28
C TYR A 23 2.58 -27.96 -2.56
N GLU A 24 2.22 -29.03 -3.29
CA GLU A 24 1.50 -28.90 -4.56
C GLU A 24 0.10 -28.34 -4.38
N ALA A 25 -0.63 -28.76 -3.34
CA ALA A 25 -1.96 -28.23 -3.05
C ALA A 25 -1.88 -26.79 -2.57
N MET A 26 -0.84 -26.41 -1.80
CA MET A 26 -0.62 -25.04 -1.38
C MET A 26 -0.30 -24.12 -2.57
N ASN A 27 0.50 -24.58 -3.53
CA ASN A 27 0.75 -23.83 -4.76
C ASN A 27 -0.52 -23.57 -5.57
N ARG A 28 -1.42 -24.53 -5.65
CA ARG A 28 -2.72 -24.31 -6.31
C ARG A 28 -3.57 -23.30 -5.55
N LEU A 29 -3.62 -23.41 -4.22
CA LEU A 29 -4.39 -22.46 -3.41
C LEU A 29 -3.82 -21.05 -3.47
N SER A 30 -2.50 -20.88 -3.54
CA SER A 30 -1.87 -19.55 -3.63
C SER A 30 -2.09 -18.84 -4.96
N ALA A 31 -2.58 -19.53 -5.99
CA ALA A 31 -3.00 -18.90 -7.24
C ALA A 31 -4.33 -18.13 -7.10
N ASP A 32 -5.21 -18.59 -6.20
CA ASP A 32 -6.55 -18.03 -6.02
C ASP A 32 -6.70 -17.23 -4.73
N PHE A 33 -5.86 -17.51 -3.71
CA PHE A 33 -5.99 -16.95 -2.37
C PHE A 33 -4.67 -16.32 -1.90
N SER A 34 -4.77 -15.21 -1.18
CA SER A 34 -3.63 -14.62 -0.50
C SER A 34 -3.20 -15.49 0.68
N VAL A 35 -1.91 -15.88 0.72
CA VAL A 35 -1.32 -16.68 1.79
C VAL A 35 -0.57 -15.76 2.74
N SER A 36 -1.16 -15.49 3.91
CA SER A 36 -0.58 -14.58 4.91
C SER A 36 0.53 -15.25 5.74
N SER A 37 0.42 -16.56 5.96
CA SER A 37 1.45 -17.34 6.65
C SER A 37 1.37 -18.84 6.32
N CYS A 38 2.51 -19.51 6.38
CA CYS A 38 2.59 -20.96 6.22
C CYS A 38 3.79 -21.52 7.01
N ASN A 39 3.57 -22.51 7.87
CA ASN A 39 4.63 -23.08 8.73
C ASN A 39 4.80 -24.61 8.56
N GLY A 40 4.29 -25.19 7.49
CA GLY A 40 4.37 -26.64 7.21
C GLY A 40 3.39 -27.50 8.02
N LYS A 41 2.65 -26.95 8.98
CA LYS A 41 1.56 -27.63 9.71
C LYS A 41 0.21 -27.00 9.40
N GLN A 42 0.19 -25.70 9.23
CA GLN A 42 -0.99 -24.90 8.91
C GLN A 42 -0.62 -23.75 8.01
N ALA A 43 -1.61 -23.24 7.30
CA ALA A 43 -1.52 -22.00 6.51
C ALA A 43 -2.67 -21.07 6.87
N THR A 44 -2.41 -19.76 6.82
CA THR A 44 -3.44 -18.73 6.95
C THR A 44 -3.70 -18.15 5.57
N LEU A 45 -4.95 -18.19 5.16
CA LEU A 45 -5.42 -17.58 3.92
C LEU A 45 -6.25 -16.35 4.25
N THR A 46 -6.04 -15.28 3.51
CA THR A 46 -6.87 -14.06 3.56
C THR A 46 -7.86 -14.10 2.39
N LEU A 47 -9.14 -14.04 2.72
CA LEU A 47 -10.25 -14.08 1.79
C LEU A 47 -10.83 -12.67 1.62
N SER A 48 -11.15 -12.31 0.38
CA SER A 48 -11.80 -11.06 -0.01
C SER A 48 -13.22 -11.31 -0.53
N PRO A 49 -14.02 -10.27 -0.81
CA PRO A 49 -15.32 -10.44 -1.47
C PRO A 49 -15.28 -11.15 -2.83
N LEU A 50 -14.08 -11.22 -3.45
CA LEU A 50 -13.89 -11.92 -4.73
C LEU A 50 -13.57 -13.41 -4.54
N THR A 51 -13.08 -13.81 -3.37
CA THR A 51 -12.54 -15.16 -3.12
C THR A 51 -13.28 -15.94 -2.05
N ASP A 52 -14.10 -15.29 -1.23
CA ASP A 52 -14.84 -15.92 -0.12
C ASP A 52 -15.74 -17.08 -0.58
N THR A 53 -16.57 -16.83 -1.60
CA THR A 53 -17.48 -17.85 -2.16
C THR A 53 -16.71 -18.99 -2.84
N LEU A 54 -15.58 -18.68 -3.49
CA LEU A 54 -14.70 -19.69 -4.07
C LEU A 54 -14.13 -20.61 -3.00
N PHE A 55 -13.61 -20.04 -1.90
CA PHE A 55 -13.09 -20.81 -0.77
C PHE A 55 -14.15 -21.71 -0.13
N ILE A 56 -15.36 -21.18 0.11
CA ILE A 56 -16.48 -21.94 0.68
C ILE A 56 -16.83 -23.16 -0.19
N ARG A 57 -16.80 -23.00 -1.52
CA ARG A 57 -17.06 -24.10 -2.46
C ARG A 57 -16.03 -25.22 -2.41
N LEU A 58 -14.78 -24.91 -2.03
CA LEU A 58 -13.72 -25.93 -1.87
C LEU A 58 -13.96 -26.84 -0.68
N ASN A 59 -14.88 -26.49 0.23
CA ASN A 59 -15.24 -27.26 1.42
C ASN A 59 -14.03 -27.71 2.26
N ILE A 60 -13.00 -26.87 2.33
CA ILE A 60 -11.78 -27.10 3.13
C ILE A 60 -12.12 -26.81 4.60
N PRO A 61 -11.81 -27.73 5.55
CA PRO A 61 -11.96 -27.42 6.96
C PRO A 61 -11.07 -26.24 7.37
N TYR A 62 -11.64 -25.29 8.11
CA TYR A 62 -10.96 -24.08 8.52
C TYR A 62 -11.33 -23.65 9.94
N THR A 63 -10.48 -22.80 10.51
CA THR A 63 -10.78 -22.01 11.70
C THR A 63 -10.77 -20.55 11.30
N LEU A 64 -11.89 -19.83 11.49
CA LEU A 64 -11.96 -18.40 11.26
C LEU A 64 -11.19 -17.64 12.34
N ILE A 65 -10.27 -16.75 11.93
CA ILE A 65 -9.62 -15.83 12.84
C ILE A 65 -10.57 -14.64 13.05
N SER A 66 -11.04 -14.48 14.30
CA SER A 66 -11.81 -13.28 14.63
C SER A 66 -10.90 -12.05 14.50
N ARG A 67 -11.15 -11.22 13.52
CA ARG A 67 -10.53 -9.90 13.47
C ARG A 67 -11.20 -9.02 14.52
N ASP A 68 -10.44 -8.70 15.54
CA ASP A 68 -10.89 -7.77 16.56
C ASP A 68 -11.04 -6.38 15.91
N ALA A 69 -12.25 -5.83 15.94
CA ALA A 69 -12.51 -4.47 15.47
C ALA A 69 -11.71 -3.40 16.24
N SER A 70 -11.11 -3.77 17.37
CA SER A 70 -10.20 -2.88 18.13
C SER A 70 -8.84 -2.66 17.45
N LYS A 71 -8.50 -3.47 16.42
CA LYS A 71 -7.38 -3.24 15.51
C LYS A 71 -7.80 -2.50 14.23
N ALA A 72 -8.90 -1.75 14.29
CA ALA A 72 -9.27 -0.86 13.20
C ALA A 72 -8.10 0.06 12.87
N VAL A 73 -7.70 0.08 11.61
CA VAL A 73 -6.70 1.01 11.10
C VAL A 73 -7.16 2.43 11.45
N TYR A 74 -6.35 3.14 12.23
CA TYR A 74 -6.69 4.51 12.61
C TYR A 74 -6.55 5.42 11.39
N THR A 75 -7.69 5.75 10.80
CA THR A 75 -7.78 6.58 9.60
C THR A 75 -7.88 8.06 10.00
N ALA A 76 -7.09 8.90 9.34
CA ALA A 76 -7.12 10.35 9.56
C ALA A 76 -8.49 10.96 9.25
N SER A 77 -8.94 11.88 10.08
CA SER A 77 -10.18 12.63 9.88
C SER A 77 -10.03 13.77 8.85
N SER A 78 -8.79 14.22 8.61
CA SER A 78 -8.47 15.32 7.70
C SER A 78 -7.10 15.14 7.06
N VAL A 79 -6.84 15.85 5.96
CA VAL A 79 -5.51 15.94 5.31
C VAL A 79 -4.46 16.45 6.29
N LYS A 80 -4.79 17.46 7.09
CA LYS A 80 -3.88 18.03 8.10
C LYS A 80 -3.48 17.00 9.16
N GLU A 81 -4.41 16.15 9.59
CA GLU A 81 -4.12 15.06 10.53
C GLU A 81 -3.30 13.95 9.85
N ALA A 82 -3.66 13.59 8.62
CA ALA A 82 -2.92 12.59 7.85
C ALA A 82 -1.43 12.96 7.69
N MET A 83 -1.12 14.22 7.45
CA MET A 83 0.25 14.75 7.34
C MET A 83 1.01 14.84 8.67
N GLN A 84 0.41 14.47 9.79
CA GLN A 84 1.13 14.22 11.04
C GLN A 84 1.73 12.82 11.12
N TRP A 85 1.38 11.95 10.18
CA TRP A 85 1.88 10.58 10.01
C TRP A 85 1.62 9.63 11.21
N HIS A 86 0.63 9.96 12.03
CA HIS A 86 0.19 9.11 13.16
C HIS A 86 -1.07 8.29 12.85
N SER A 87 -1.64 8.52 11.67
CA SER A 87 -2.86 7.88 11.18
C SER A 87 -2.75 7.63 9.68
N TYR A 88 -3.54 6.70 9.18
CA TYR A 88 -3.51 6.34 7.77
C TYR A 88 -4.40 7.28 6.95
N PRO A 89 -3.89 7.87 5.85
CA PRO A 89 -4.73 8.60 4.91
C PRO A 89 -5.75 7.68 4.22
N THR A 90 -6.96 8.19 4.00
CA THR A 90 -7.85 7.61 3.00
C THR A 90 -7.29 7.82 1.60
N TYR A 91 -7.74 7.07 0.59
CA TYR A 91 -7.31 7.29 -0.79
C TYR A 91 -7.52 8.76 -1.24
N ARG A 92 -8.66 9.37 -0.89
CA ARG A 92 -8.95 10.78 -1.21
C ARG A 92 -7.96 11.75 -0.53
N GLN A 93 -7.57 11.48 0.71
CA GLN A 93 -6.56 12.29 1.41
C GLN A 93 -5.18 12.09 0.78
N TYR A 94 -4.81 10.85 0.44
CA TYR A 94 -3.59 10.52 -0.31
C TYR A 94 -3.52 11.29 -1.63
N ASP A 95 -4.56 11.21 -2.45
CA ASP A 95 -4.67 11.96 -3.70
C ASP A 95 -4.42 13.46 -3.48
N THR A 96 -5.10 14.05 -2.49
CA THR A 96 -4.90 15.47 -2.13
C THR A 96 -3.47 15.77 -1.69
N ILE A 97 -2.85 14.90 -0.86
CA ILE A 97 -1.49 15.11 -0.36
C ILE A 97 -0.47 15.03 -1.49
N MET A 98 -0.60 14.07 -2.41
CA MET A 98 0.30 13.93 -3.55
C MET A 98 0.30 15.18 -4.43
N HIS A 99 -0.89 15.74 -4.74
CA HIS A 99 -1.03 17.00 -5.47
C HIS A 99 -0.50 18.19 -4.67
N LEU A 100 -0.74 18.24 -3.36
CA LEU A 100 -0.25 19.30 -2.49
C LEU A 100 1.28 19.34 -2.45
N LEU A 101 1.95 18.19 -2.28
CA LEU A 101 3.40 18.11 -2.28
C LEU A 101 4.00 18.60 -3.59
N ALA A 102 3.49 18.12 -4.73
CA ALA A 102 3.98 18.57 -6.04
C ALA A 102 3.76 20.08 -6.27
N SER A 103 2.58 20.59 -5.91
CA SER A 103 2.27 22.02 -6.10
C SER A 103 3.02 22.94 -5.13
N SER A 104 3.40 22.47 -3.95
CA SER A 104 4.15 23.24 -2.96
C SER A 104 5.64 23.34 -3.28
N TYR A 105 6.17 22.39 -4.05
CA TYR A 105 7.60 22.31 -4.38
C TYR A 105 7.83 22.12 -5.90
N PRO A 106 7.33 23.03 -6.76
CA PRO A 106 7.31 22.83 -8.22
C PRO A 106 8.71 22.71 -8.84
N ASP A 107 9.73 23.29 -8.22
CA ASP A 107 11.11 23.20 -8.70
C ASP A 107 11.82 21.89 -8.32
N LEU A 108 11.27 21.18 -7.31
CA LEU A 108 11.86 19.95 -6.75
C LEU A 108 10.99 18.71 -7.01
N CYS A 109 9.72 18.87 -7.34
CA CYS A 109 8.77 17.77 -7.37
C CYS A 109 7.83 17.85 -8.57
N VAL A 110 7.66 16.72 -9.24
CA VAL A 110 6.62 16.50 -10.26
C VAL A 110 5.79 15.29 -9.86
N LEU A 111 4.47 15.44 -9.91
CA LEU A 111 3.52 14.34 -9.77
C LEU A 111 3.30 13.69 -11.13
N ASP A 112 3.53 12.38 -11.21
CA ASP A 112 3.23 11.58 -12.38
C ASP A 112 2.14 10.55 -12.08
N THR A 113 1.29 10.28 -13.07
CA THR A 113 0.27 9.23 -13.00
C THR A 113 0.75 8.03 -13.78
N LEU A 114 1.22 7.00 -13.08
CA LEU A 114 1.75 5.77 -13.69
C LEU A 114 0.67 4.96 -14.39
N GLY A 115 -0.58 5.09 -13.95
CA GLY A 115 -1.72 4.36 -14.48
C GLY A 115 -2.93 4.43 -13.55
N TYR A 116 -3.86 3.51 -13.77
CA TYR A 116 -5.09 3.41 -12.99
C TYR A 116 -5.32 1.97 -12.55
N SER A 117 -5.84 1.81 -11.34
CA SER A 117 -6.25 0.52 -10.81
C SER A 117 -7.53 -0.01 -11.50
N ILE A 118 -7.91 -1.23 -11.17
CA ILE A 118 -9.15 -1.85 -11.69
C ILE A 118 -10.40 -1.05 -11.28
N LYS A 119 -10.41 -0.47 -10.05
CA LYS A 119 -11.50 0.40 -9.57
C LYS A 119 -11.40 1.84 -10.06
N GLY A 120 -10.40 2.17 -10.89
CA GLY A 120 -10.22 3.50 -11.49
C GLY A 120 -9.46 4.49 -10.59
N HIS A 121 -8.83 4.04 -9.51
CA HIS A 121 -7.97 4.88 -8.69
C HIS A 121 -6.65 5.14 -9.41
N ALA A 122 -6.19 6.38 -9.47
CA ALA A 122 -4.90 6.74 -10.03
C ALA A 122 -3.75 6.16 -9.17
N ILE A 123 -2.72 5.66 -9.83
CA ILE A 123 -1.48 5.19 -9.23
C ILE A 123 -0.44 6.27 -9.46
N TYR A 124 -0.04 6.96 -8.42
CA TYR A 124 0.86 8.11 -8.51
C TYR A 124 2.30 7.76 -8.18
N ALA A 125 3.22 8.51 -8.79
CA ALA A 125 4.60 8.63 -8.31
C ALA A 125 5.00 10.10 -8.23
N LEU A 126 5.75 10.47 -7.18
CA LEU A 126 6.43 11.75 -7.09
C LEU A 126 7.86 11.57 -7.63
N LYS A 127 8.24 12.34 -8.64
CA LYS A 127 9.62 12.52 -9.05
C LYS A 127 10.22 13.67 -8.25
N ILE A 128 11.26 13.40 -7.47
CA ILE A 128 11.93 14.38 -6.62
C ILE A 128 13.38 14.50 -7.06
N SER A 129 13.79 15.71 -7.42
CA SER A 129 15.17 16.09 -7.85
C SER A 129 15.25 17.60 -7.92
N ASP A 130 16.43 18.17 -8.10
CA ASP A 130 16.51 19.57 -8.53
C ASP A 130 16.16 19.70 -10.03
N ASN A 131 15.70 20.89 -10.46
CA ASN A 131 15.36 21.18 -11.85
C ASN A 131 14.47 20.12 -12.53
N THR A 132 13.39 19.72 -11.90
CA THR A 132 12.47 18.66 -12.40
C THR A 132 11.87 18.97 -13.77
N SER A 133 11.90 20.22 -14.22
CA SER A 133 11.41 20.68 -15.54
C SER A 133 12.31 20.31 -16.70
N VAL A 134 13.56 19.89 -16.43
CA VAL A 134 14.56 19.53 -17.43
C VAL A 134 14.96 18.07 -17.24
N GLU A 135 15.07 17.31 -18.35
CA GLU A 135 15.64 15.98 -18.29
C GLU A 135 17.14 16.06 -17.96
N GLN A 136 17.57 15.31 -16.97
CA GLN A 136 18.95 15.31 -16.48
C GLN A 136 19.52 13.90 -16.56
N ASP A 137 20.82 13.80 -16.83
CA ASP A 137 21.55 12.54 -16.82
C ASP A 137 21.96 12.16 -15.39
N LYS A 138 20.95 11.89 -14.56
CA LYS A 138 21.10 11.43 -13.18
C LYS A 138 20.69 9.98 -13.03
N PRO A 139 21.33 9.22 -12.13
CA PRO A 139 20.82 7.92 -11.71
C PRO A 139 19.40 8.02 -11.18
N ARG A 140 18.57 7.05 -11.56
CA ARG A 140 17.16 6.98 -11.14
C ARG A 140 16.95 5.91 -10.09
N VAL A 141 16.31 6.29 -9.00
CA VAL A 141 15.90 5.36 -7.92
C VAL A 141 14.38 5.35 -7.86
N PHE A 142 13.78 4.17 -8.01
CA PHE A 142 12.33 3.99 -7.88
C PHE A 142 12.02 3.24 -6.60
N LEU A 143 11.32 3.90 -5.67
CA LEU A 143 10.87 3.37 -4.40
C LEU A 143 9.36 3.13 -4.49
N THR A 144 8.95 1.91 -4.23
CA THR A 144 7.53 1.52 -4.30
C THR A 144 7.10 0.77 -3.05
N SER A 145 5.84 0.91 -2.66
CA SER A 145 5.26 0.29 -1.49
C SER A 145 3.82 -0.16 -1.74
N THR A 146 3.30 -0.97 -0.83
CA THR A 146 1.88 -1.37 -0.77
C THR A 146 1.40 -2.04 -2.07
N ILE A 147 2.23 -2.97 -2.58
CA ILE A 147 1.84 -3.84 -3.70
C ILE A 147 0.72 -4.79 -3.27
N HIS A 148 0.74 -5.24 -2.00
CA HIS A 148 -0.41 -5.81 -1.32
C HIS A 148 -1.13 -4.67 -0.60
N GLY A 149 -2.39 -4.41 -0.97
CA GLY A 149 -3.09 -3.19 -0.54
C GLY A 149 -3.39 -3.10 0.96
N ASP A 150 -3.30 -4.21 1.69
CA ASP A 150 -3.46 -4.28 3.15
C ASP A 150 -2.15 -4.04 3.94
N GLU A 151 -1.00 -3.90 3.26
CA GLU A 151 0.31 -3.64 3.88
C GLU A 151 0.58 -2.13 3.98
N LEU A 152 -0.17 -1.44 4.84
CA LEU A 152 -0.19 0.02 4.90
C LEU A 152 1.03 0.67 5.58
N GLY A 153 1.88 -0.10 6.25
CA GLY A 153 3.07 0.45 6.93
C GLY A 153 4.01 1.17 5.97
N GLY A 154 4.31 0.56 4.84
CA GLY A 154 5.15 1.15 3.80
C GLY A 154 4.52 2.37 3.13
N PHE A 155 3.21 2.41 2.99
CA PHE A 155 2.46 3.56 2.46
C PHE A 155 2.78 4.86 3.20
N VAL A 156 2.56 4.88 4.52
CA VAL A 156 2.82 6.07 5.35
C VAL A 156 4.30 6.41 5.40
N MET A 157 5.18 5.41 5.45
CA MET A 157 6.64 5.64 5.44
C MET A 157 7.10 6.32 4.15
N MET A 158 6.60 5.90 2.98
CA MET A 158 6.95 6.50 1.70
C MET A 158 6.38 7.91 1.54
N MET A 159 5.17 8.18 2.04
CA MET A 159 4.59 9.51 2.06
C MET A 159 5.41 10.47 2.92
N ARG A 160 5.81 10.01 4.12
CA ARG A 160 6.67 10.77 5.03
C ARG A 160 8.06 11.00 4.44
N LEU A 161 8.65 10.00 3.79
CA LEU A 161 9.93 10.15 3.11
C LEU A 161 9.86 11.22 2.01
N ALA A 162 8.77 11.23 1.21
CA ALA A 162 8.58 12.24 0.18
C ALA A 162 8.51 13.65 0.79
N GLU A 163 7.74 13.83 1.87
CA GLU A 163 7.69 15.12 2.58
C GLU A 163 9.06 15.51 3.14
N GLU A 164 9.79 14.61 3.78
CA GLU A 164 11.13 14.86 4.35
C GLU A 164 12.11 15.31 3.27
N LEU A 165 12.15 14.62 2.12
CA LEU A 165 13.00 15.02 1.00
C LEU A 165 12.63 16.41 0.47
N LEU A 166 11.36 16.79 0.45
CA LEU A 166 10.93 18.09 -0.05
C LEU A 166 11.14 19.23 0.96
N THR A 167 10.94 18.97 2.25
CA THR A 167 11.04 19.99 3.30
C THR A 167 12.46 20.19 3.82
N GLY A 168 13.31 19.16 3.79
CA GLY A 168 14.67 19.19 4.32
C GLY A 168 15.69 19.90 3.41
N GLY A 169 15.33 20.20 2.16
CA GLY A 169 16.19 20.88 1.21
C GLY A 169 16.65 22.27 1.72
N GLY A 170 17.93 22.57 1.51
CA GLY A 170 18.54 23.83 1.93
C GLY A 170 19.20 23.79 3.32
N SER A 171 18.72 22.98 4.25
CA SER A 171 19.27 22.84 5.61
C SER A 171 20.01 21.51 5.85
N ASP A 172 19.68 20.47 5.09
CA ASP A 172 20.27 19.13 5.22
C ASP A 172 21.18 18.83 4.01
N GLU A 173 22.48 18.65 4.29
CA GLU A 173 23.49 18.38 3.26
C GLU A 173 23.24 17.07 2.51
N VAL A 174 22.69 16.04 3.19
CA VAL A 174 22.39 14.74 2.57
C VAL A 174 21.21 14.88 1.60
N ILE A 175 20.16 15.58 2.00
CA ILE A 175 18.99 15.83 1.13
C ILE A 175 19.41 16.68 -0.08
N ASN A 176 20.24 17.70 0.11
CA ASN A 176 20.76 18.50 -1.00
C ASN A 176 21.60 17.65 -1.96
N ALA A 177 22.44 16.75 -1.45
CA ALA A 177 23.23 15.83 -2.28
C ALA A 177 22.33 14.85 -3.06
N ILE A 178 21.22 14.38 -2.45
CA ILE A 178 20.21 13.55 -3.13
C ILE A 178 19.58 14.34 -4.27
N HIS A 179 19.11 15.56 -4.05
CA HIS A 179 18.48 16.39 -5.09
C HIS A 179 19.43 16.66 -6.27
N GLN A 180 20.71 16.92 -6.00
CA GLN A 180 21.69 17.22 -7.02
C GLN A 180 22.17 15.97 -7.79
N GLY A 181 22.24 14.84 -7.10
CA GLY A 181 22.83 13.61 -7.62
C GLY A 181 21.87 12.56 -8.16
N LEU A 182 20.57 12.63 -7.82
CA LEU A 182 19.61 11.56 -8.12
C LEU A 182 18.26 12.13 -8.63
N GLU A 183 17.56 11.31 -9.41
CA GLU A 183 16.11 11.39 -9.56
C GLU A 183 15.46 10.31 -8.67
N VAL A 184 14.80 10.72 -7.61
CA VAL A 184 14.08 9.80 -6.71
C VAL A 184 12.62 9.76 -7.09
N TRP A 185 12.14 8.58 -7.43
CA TRP A 185 10.73 8.32 -7.75
C TRP A 185 10.10 7.57 -6.59
N ILE A 186 9.04 8.11 -6.02
CA ILE A 186 8.33 7.52 -4.87
C ILE A 186 6.89 7.22 -5.26
N ASN A 187 6.56 5.92 -5.29
CA ASN A 187 5.19 5.41 -5.43
C ASN A 187 4.73 4.80 -4.10
N PRO A 188 4.01 5.55 -3.27
CA PRO A 188 3.63 5.10 -1.92
C PRO A 188 2.57 3.99 -1.93
N LEU A 189 1.69 3.97 -2.94
CA LEU A 189 0.50 3.13 -2.98
C LEU A 189 0.35 2.48 -4.36
N SER A 190 1.04 1.35 -4.55
CA SER A 190 1.04 0.63 -5.84
C SER A 190 -0.26 -0.11 -6.11
N ASN A 191 -0.98 -0.52 -5.07
CA ASN A 191 -2.28 -1.17 -5.16
C ASN A 191 -3.34 -0.43 -4.32
N PRO A 192 -3.97 0.62 -4.88
CA PRO A 192 -4.96 1.42 -4.17
C PRO A 192 -6.32 0.74 -4.01
N ASP A 193 -6.51 -0.46 -4.54
CA ASP A 193 -7.77 -1.21 -4.51
C ASP A 193 -7.82 -2.25 -3.38
N GLY A 194 -6.67 -2.54 -2.76
CA GLY A 194 -6.52 -3.58 -1.73
C GLY A 194 -6.90 -3.16 -0.32
#